data_70ff5a7ee869218be21e7e6ba7c332e6
#
_entry.id   70ff5a7ee869218be21e7e6ba7c332e6
#
_cell.length_a   1.000
_cell.length_b   1.000
_cell.length_c   1.000
_cell.angle_alpha   90.00
_cell.angle_beta   90.00
_cell.angle_gamma   90.00
#
_symmetry.space_group_name_H-M   'P 1'
#
loop_
_entity.id
_entity.type
_entity.pdbx_description
1 polymer ?
#
loop_
_entity_poly.entity_id
_entity_poly.type
_entity_poly.pdbx_seq_one_letter_code
_entity_poly.pdbx_strand_id
1 'polypeptide(L)'
;MAFEEDGQRQQAAANAGNSGSSAGGSGSSSATQDLISNYPAPSGMAGVAVQAALGQIGVPYRYATALPGTSFDCSGLTYYAWAQAGVVLPRNSRMQSNALPSVPKTDAKPGDLIFYYNPISHVGLYLGNGQMVHAPALGKTVSITSVNWAKVVDVGRPG
;
A
#
# COMPACT_ATOMS: atom_id res chain seq x y z
N MET A 1 10.64 -2.38 -18.84
CA MET A 1 9.36 -1.73 -19.04
C MET A 1 9.53 -0.25 -18.95
N ALA A 2 8.98 0.44 -19.91
CA ALA A 2 9.13 1.88 -19.98
C ALA A 2 8.52 2.58 -18.77
N PHE A 3 7.64 1.92 -18.10
CA PHE A 3 6.95 2.49 -16.97
C PHE A 3 7.87 2.93 -15.84
N GLU A 4 8.94 2.17 -15.63
CA GLU A 4 9.81 2.44 -14.50
C GLU A 4 10.56 3.73 -14.67
N GLU A 5 11.01 4.00 -15.87
CA GLU A 5 11.72 5.23 -16.15
C GLU A 5 10.83 6.44 -15.97
N ASP A 6 9.61 6.34 -16.47
CA ASP A 6 8.67 7.42 -16.30
C ASP A 6 8.37 7.65 -14.83
N GLY A 7 8.24 6.57 -14.08
CA GLY A 7 7.99 6.66 -12.66
C GLY A 7 9.12 7.36 -11.94
N GLN A 8 10.34 7.06 -12.30
CA GLN A 8 11.48 7.70 -11.65
C GLN A 8 11.52 9.19 -11.91
N ARG A 9 11.23 9.60 -13.11
CA ARG A 9 11.18 11.04 -13.40
C ARG A 9 10.07 11.71 -12.62
N GLN A 10 8.93 11.06 -12.54
CA GLN A 10 7.83 11.58 -11.75
C GLN A 10 8.16 11.65 -10.29
N GLN A 11 8.90 10.66 -9.80
CA GLN A 11 9.29 10.67 -8.41
C GLN A 11 10.10 11.91 -8.09
N ALA A 12 11.03 12.28 -8.94
CA ALA A 12 11.82 13.46 -8.70
C ALA A 12 10.93 14.69 -8.57
N ALA A 13 9.97 14.81 -9.44
CA ALA A 13 9.05 15.94 -9.40
C ALA A 13 8.14 15.89 -8.18
N ALA A 14 7.62 14.73 -7.89
CA ALA A 14 6.71 14.57 -6.76
C ALA A 14 7.44 14.79 -5.45
N ASN A 15 8.65 14.32 -5.35
CA ASN A 15 9.41 14.51 -4.13
C ASN A 15 9.70 15.97 -3.88
N ALA A 16 9.93 16.72 -4.92
CA ALA A 16 10.11 18.14 -4.76
C ALA A 16 8.84 18.77 -4.21
N GLY A 17 7.71 18.36 -4.72
CA GLY A 17 6.45 18.85 -4.22
C GLY A 17 6.19 18.42 -2.81
N ASN A 18 6.48 17.18 -2.53
CA ASN A 18 6.25 16.66 -1.19
C ASN A 18 7.20 17.25 -0.20
N SER A 19 8.37 17.52 -0.62
CA SER A 19 9.30 18.09 0.32
C SER A 19 8.87 19.45 0.71
N GLY A 20 8.49 20.16 -0.27
CA GLY A 20 7.91 21.42 0.03
C GLY A 20 6.87 21.23 1.02
N SER A 21 6.44 20.05 1.05
CA SER A 21 5.37 19.76 1.89
C SER A 21 5.66 19.94 3.30
N SER A 22 6.77 19.77 3.67
CA SER A 22 6.89 20.05 5.02
C SER A 22 6.19 21.33 5.27
N ALA A 23 6.24 22.19 4.32
CA ALA A 23 5.52 23.40 4.51
C ALA A 23 4.29 23.34 3.69
N GLY A 24 4.53 23.22 2.46
CA GLY A 24 3.42 23.35 1.59
C GLY A 24 2.51 22.19 1.63
N GLY A 25 3.01 21.08 1.96
CA GLY A 25 2.16 19.94 1.97
C GLY A 25 1.30 19.88 3.18
N SER A 26 1.23 20.95 3.89
CA SER A 26 0.42 20.93 5.09
C SER A 26 -0.96 20.41 4.82
N GLY A 27 -1.54 20.72 3.69
CA GLY A 27 -2.85 20.19 3.36
C GLY A 27 -2.83 18.67 3.25
N SER A 28 -1.88 18.13 2.54
CA SER A 28 -1.71 16.68 2.43
C SER A 28 -1.39 16.08 3.77
N SER A 29 -0.55 16.72 4.52
CA SER A 29 -0.19 16.23 5.83
C SER A 29 -1.39 16.17 6.74
N SER A 30 -2.23 17.16 6.71
CA SER A 30 -3.46 17.16 7.51
C SER A 30 -4.37 16.02 7.12
N ALA A 31 -4.57 15.82 5.84
CA ALA A 31 -5.40 14.73 5.37
C ALA A 31 -4.84 13.38 5.79
N THR A 32 -3.52 13.24 5.72
CA THR A 32 -2.88 12.00 6.14
C THR A 32 -3.05 11.78 7.63
N GLN A 33 -2.91 12.82 8.43
CA GLN A 33 -3.12 12.71 9.86
C GLN A 33 -4.56 12.33 10.20
N ASP A 34 -5.52 12.87 9.50
CA ASP A 34 -6.93 12.49 9.69
C ASP A 34 -7.14 11.02 9.37
N LEU A 35 -6.53 10.53 8.30
CA LEU A 35 -6.64 9.13 7.94
C LEU A 35 -6.00 8.23 8.98
N ILE A 36 -4.84 8.61 9.47
CA ILE A 36 -4.16 7.86 10.52
C ILE A 36 -5.01 7.82 11.78
N SER A 37 -5.68 8.90 12.11
CA SER A 37 -6.57 8.94 13.26
C SER A 37 -7.77 8.04 13.10
N ASN A 38 -8.33 7.96 11.88
CA ASN A 38 -9.47 7.09 11.60
C ASN A 38 -9.09 5.62 11.57
N TYR A 39 -7.85 5.31 11.28
CA TYR A 39 -7.35 3.94 11.19
C TYR A 39 -6.12 3.82 12.10
N PRO A 40 -6.34 3.73 13.42
CA PRO A 40 -5.20 3.67 14.33
C PRO A 40 -4.35 2.46 14.01
N ALA A 41 -3.06 2.69 13.89
CA ALA A 41 -2.13 1.64 13.54
C ALA A 41 -1.84 0.78 14.77
N PRO A 42 -1.67 -0.53 14.59
CA PRO A 42 -1.18 -1.36 15.67
C PRO A 42 0.25 -0.97 16.03
N SER A 43 0.72 -1.42 17.17
CA SER A 43 2.11 -1.20 17.56
C SER A 43 3.02 -2.07 16.70
N GLY A 44 4.31 -1.72 16.67
CA GLY A 44 5.33 -2.53 16.02
C GLY A 44 5.36 -2.36 14.50
N MET A 45 5.84 -3.39 13.83
CA MET A 45 6.08 -3.35 12.38
C MET A 45 4.81 -3.15 11.58
N ALA A 46 3.74 -3.81 11.97
CA ALA A 46 2.46 -3.64 11.27
C ALA A 46 1.98 -2.19 11.33
N GLY A 47 2.20 -1.52 12.44
CA GLY A 47 1.85 -0.11 12.57
C GLY A 47 2.64 0.77 11.63
N VAL A 48 3.94 0.50 11.50
CA VAL A 48 4.78 1.26 10.57
C VAL A 48 4.30 1.05 9.14
N ALA A 49 3.99 -0.20 8.77
CA ALA A 49 3.52 -0.50 7.42
C ALA A 49 2.18 0.18 7.12
N VAL A 50 1.24 0.14 8.05
CA VAL A 50 -0.06 0.80 7.89
C VAL A 50 0.12 2.30 7.67
N GLN A 51 0.91 2.94 8.51
CA GLN A 51 1.14 4.38 8.39
C GLN A 51 1.83 4.73 7.09
N ALA A 52 2.81 3.93 6.67
CA ALA A 52 3.51 4.17 5.42
C ALA A 52 2.55 4.10 4.22
N ALA A 53 1.66 3.12 4.20
CA ALA A 53 0.71 2.98 3.12
C ALA A 53 -0.32 4.13 3.12
N LEU A 54 -0.83 4.49 4.28
CA LEU A 54 -1.77 5.60 4.39
C LEU A 54 -1.15 6.91 3.92
N GLY A 55 0.14 7.09 4.14
CA GLY A 55 0.86 8.28 3.69
C GLY A 55 0.96 8.40 2.18
N GLN A 56 0.63 7.36 1.44
CA GLN A 56 0.70 7.36 -0.03
C GLN A 56 -0.67 7.53 -0.70
N ILE A 57 -1.72 7.77 0.07
CA ILE A 57 -3.05 7.97 -0.52
C ILE A 57 -3.01 9.15 -1.47
N GLY A 58 -3.62 8.98 -2.65
CA GLY A 58 -3.62 9.98 -3.71
C GLY A 58 -2.53 9.81 -4.74
N VAL A 59 -1.53 8.97 -4.48
CA VAL A 59 -0.43 8.74 -5.42
C VAL A 59 -0.95 7.89 -6.60
N PRO A 60 -0.61 8.26 -7.84
CA PRO A 60 -1.16 7.55 -9.01
C PRO A 60 -0.68 6.13 -9.13
N TYR A 61 -1.54 5.29 -9.70
CA TYR A 61 -1.16 3.94 -10.08
C TYR A 61 -0.29 3.97 -11.34
N ARG A 62 0.78 3.20 -11.32
CA ARG A 62 1.60 2.95 -12.52
C ARG A 62 2.18 1.55 -12.41
N TYR A 63 1.97 0.76 -13.45
CA TYR A 63 2.40 -0.65 -13.47
C TYR A 63 3.90 -0.77 -13.19
N ALA A 64 4.25 -1.77 -12.40
CA ALA A 64 5.64 -2.14 -12.10
C ALA A 64 6.43 -1.05 -11.36
N THR A 65 5.75 -0.21 -10.57
CA THR A 65 6.44 0.84 -9.81
C THR A 65 6.18 0.73 -8.32
N ALA A 66 7.14 1.24 -7.56
CA ALA A 66 7.05 1.38 -6.10
C ALA A 66 7.87 2.62 -5.73
N LEU A 67 7.36 3.79 -6.10
CA LEU A 67 8.07 5.06 -5.99
C LEU A 67 7.28 5.99 -5.08
N PRO A 68 7.71 6.13 -3.83
CA PRO A 68 6.97 6.95 -2.85
C PRO A 68 6.70 8.35 -3.38
N GLY A 69 5.45 8.79 -3.22
CA GLY A 69 5.04 10.11 -3.67
C GLY A 69 4.84 10.23 -5.16
N THR A 70 5.17 9.23 -5.94
CA THR A 70 5.16 9.31 -7.40
C THR A 70 4.19 8.32 -8.03
N SER A 71 4.39 7.03 -7.79
CA SER A 71 3.50 6.01 -8.35
C SER A 71 3.71 4.67 -7.68
N PHE A 72 2.64 3.85 -7.69
CA PHE A 72 2.69 2.48 -7.19
C PHE A 72 1.80 1.59 -8.04
N ASP A 73 2.19 0.33 -8.19
CA ASP A 73 1.20 -0.69 -8.49
C ASP A 73 0.77 -1.35 -7.18
N CYS A 74 -0.12 -2.33 -7.23
CA CYS A 74 -0.70 -2.90 -6.02
C CYS A 74 0.35 -3.53 -5.11
N SER A 75 1.19 -4.37 -5.68
CA SER A 75 2.24 -5.03 -4.89
C SER A 75 3.41 -4.10 -4.58
N GLY A 76 3.56 -3.04 -5.36
CA GLY A 76 4.56 -2.01 -5.07
C GLY A 76 4.23 -1.24 -3.82
N LEU A 77 2.96 -0.97 -3.60
CA LEU A 77 2.53 -0.29 -2.37
C LEU A 77 2.80 -1.16 -1.14
N THR A 78 2.42 -2.42 -1.18
CA THR A 78 2.68 -3.33 -0.04
C THR A 78 4.16 -3.57 0.15
N TYR A 79 4.91 -3.70 -0.94
CA TYR A 79 6.37 -3.81 -0.90
C TYR A 79 6.99 -2.62 -0.18
N TYR A 80 6.60 -1.41 -0.59
CA TYR A 80 7.11 -0.18 0.02
C TYR A 80 6.73 -0.09 1.50
N ALA A 81 5.46 -0.33 1.81
CA ALA A 81 4.95 -0.16 3.17
C ALA A 81 5.69 -1.06 4.15
N TRP A 82 5.85 -2.33 3.82
CA TRP A 82 6.53 -3.27 4.71
C TRP A 82 8.04 -3.06 4.72
N ALA A 83 8.61 -2.53 3.63
CA ALA A 83 10.03 -2.17 3.64
C ALA A 83 10.32 -1.08 4.68
N GLN A 84 9.38 -0.16 4.88
CA GLN A 84 9.53 0.86 5.93
C GLN A 84 9.58 0.23 7.32
N ALA A 85 8.95 -0.91 7.48
CA ALA A 85 8.97 -1.65 8.75
C ALA A 85 10.14 -2.63 8.85
N GLY A 86 11.01 -2.65 7.84
CA GLY A 86 12.19 -3.53 7.84
C GLY A 86 11.95 -4.91 7.25
N VAL A 87 10.82 -5.15 6.62
CA VAL A 87 10.50 -6.46 6.02
C VAL A 87 10.54 -6.32 4.51
N VAL A 88 11.43 -7.10 3.87
CA VAL A 88 11.56 -7.08 2.42
C VAL A 88 10.65 -8.15 1.83
N LEU A 89 9.63 -7.72 1.11
CA LEU A 89 8.68 -8.63 0.45
C LEU A 89 9.12 -8.89 -0.98
N PRO A 90 8.70 -10.02 -1.58
CA PRO A 90 8.84 -10.17 -3.03
C PRO A 90 8.07 -9.06 -3.76
N ARG A 91 8.41 -8.85 -5.02
CA ARG A 91 7.95 -7.64 -5.72
C ARG A 91 6.58 -7.76 -6.37
N ASN A 92 6.00 -8.93 -6.49
CA ASN A 92 4.67 -9.06 -7.08
C ASN A 92 3.71 -9.79 -6.15
N SER A 93 2.42 -9.63 -6.39
CA SER A 93 1.39 -10.11 -5.47
C SER A 93 1.41 -11.63 -5.32
N ARG A 94 1.60 -12.36 -6.39
CA ARG A 94 1.63 -13.82 -6.31
C ARG A 94 2.77 -14.32 -5.45
N MET A 95 3.95 -13.74 -5.64
CA MET A 95 5.12 -14.13 -4.86
C MET A 95 4.99 -13.68 -3.41
N GLN A 96 4.37 -12.54 -3.16
CA GLN A 96 4.12 -12.11 -1.78
C GLN A 96 3.22 -13.13 -1.07
N SER A 97 2.16 -13.58 -1.73
CA SER A 97 1.28 -14.59 -1.15
C SER A 97 2.05 -15.89 -0.86
N ASN A 98 2.88 -16.32 -1.79
CA ASN A 98 3.63 -17.57 -1.63
C ASN A 98 4.64 -17.49 -0.50
N ALA A 99 5.18 -16.32 -0.23
CA ALA A 99 6.25 -16.16 0.75
C ALA A 99 5.77 -15.98 2.18
N LEU A 100 4.47 -15.71 2.38
CA LEU A 100 3.97 -15.34 3.70
C LEU A 100 3.13 -16.44 4.32
N PRO A 101 3.15 -16.57 5.66
CA PRO A 101 2.21 -17.44 6.33
C PRO A 101 0.79 -16.97 6.06
N SER A 102 -0.10 -17.91 5.72
CA SER A 102 -1.50 -17.60 5.50
C SER A 102 -2.23 -17.48 6.82
N VAL A 103 -3.20 -16.58 6.83
CA VAL A 103 -4.05 -16.31 7.99
C VAL A 103 -5.49 -16.53 7.56
N PRO A 104 -6.35 -17.14 8.40
CA PRO A 104 -7.77 -17.21 8.05
C PRO A 104 -8.35 -15.81 7.83
N LYS A 105 -9.25 -15.68 6.87
CA LYS A 105 -9.85 -14.37 6.55
C LYS A 105 -10.47 -13.71 7.79
N THR A 106 -11.07 -14.52 8.65
CA THR A 106 -11.71 -14.00 9.87
C THR A 106 -10.71 -13.48 10.89
N ASP A 107 -9.44 -13.84 10.75
CA ASP A 107 -8.39 -13.41 11.67
C ASP A 107 -7.53 -12.28 11.10
N ALA A 108 -7.92 -11.70 9.98
CA ALA A 108 -7.16 -10.61 9.36
C ALA A 108 -7.01 -9.45 10.32
N LYS A 109 -5.80 -8.90 10.39
CA LYS A 109 -5.47 -7.77 11.28
C LYS A 109 -4.82 -6.66 10.48
N PRO A 110 -4.87 -5.41 10.97
CA PRO A 110 -4.21 -4.31 10.27
C PRO A 110 -2.75 -4.62 9.97
N GLY A 111 -2.34 -4.37 8.75
CA GLY A 111 -1.01 -4.70 8.24
C GLY A 111 -0.96 -5.97 7.44
N ASP A 112 -1.94 -6.85 7.58
CA ASP A 112 -1.99 -8.07 6.78
C ASP A 112 -2.21 -7.73 5.31
N LEU A 113 -1.74 -8.61 4.42
CA LEU A 113 -1.93 -8.44 2.98
C LEU A 113 -3.13 -9.25 2.52
N ILE A 114 -3.99 -8.62 1.76
CA ILE A 114 -5.24 -9.20 1.27
C ILE A 114 -5.07 -9.48 -0.21
N PHE A 115 -5.10 -10.76 -0.59
CA PHE A 115 -4.82 -11.19 -1.96
C PHE A 115 -6.10 -11.60 -2.67
N TYR A 116 -6.26 -11.10 -3.89
CA TYR A 116 -7.48 -11.25 -4.67
C TYR A 116 -7.25 -12.10 -5.91
N TYR A 117 -8.28 -12.82 -6.28
CA TYR A 117 -8.44 -13.55 -7.54
C TYR A 117 -7.58 -14.80 -7.62
N ASN A 118 -7.97 -15.68 -8.53
CA ASN A 118 -7.26 -16.92 -8.77
C ASN A 118 -7.08 -17.09 -10.28
N PRO A 119 -5.87 -16.94 -10.83
CA PRO A 119 -4.61 -16.71 -10.10
C PRO A 119 -4.55 -15.31 -9.49
N ILE A 120 -3.75 -15.18 -8.43
CA ILE A 120 -3.63 -13.92 -7.70
C ILE A 120 -3.08 -12.83 -8.62
N SER A 121 -3.80 -11.70 -8.68
CA SER A 121 -3.41 -10.58 -9.52
C SER A 121 -3.57 -9.23 -8.84
N HIS A 122 -4.00 -9.22 -7.57
CA HIS A 122 -4.17 -7.96 -6.83
C HIS A 122 -3.90 -8.18 -5.35
N VAL A 123 -3.44 -7.12 -4.68
CA VAL A 123 -3.17 -7.15 -3.25
C VAL A 123 -3.47 -5.78 -2.65
N GLY A 124 -3.99 -5.78 -1.44
CA GLY A 124 -4.16 -4.57 -0.63
C GLY A 124 -3.61 -4.80 0.76
N LEU A 125 -3.48 -3.72 1.52
CA LEU A 125 -3.00 -3.76 2.89
C LEU A 125 -4.18 -3.47 3.82
N TYR A 126 -4.45 -4.43 4.71
CA TYR A 126 -5.63 -4.37 5.56
C TYR A 126 -5.50 -3.29 6.64
N LEU A 127 -6.58 -2.58 6.88
CA LEU A 127 -6.62 -1.49 7.86
C LEU A 127 -7.48 -1.82 9.08
N GLY A 128 -8.17 -2.96 9.04
CA GLY A 128 -9.18 -3.28 10.05
C GLY A 128 -10.56 -2.85 9.60
N ASN A 129 -11.57 -3.34 10.29
CA ASN A 129 -12.99 -2.97 10.06
C ASN A 129 -13.43 -3.19 8.62
N GLY A 130 -12.89 -4.20 7.96
CA GLY A 130 -13.28 -4.52 6.58
C GLY A 130 -12.76 -3.57 5.52
N GLN A 131 -11.76 -2.75 5.85
CA GLN A 131 -11.21 -1.75 4.93
C GLN A 131 -9.75 -2.07 4.60
N MET A 132 -9.34 -1.69 3.40
CA MET A 132 -7.94 -1.82 3.00
C MET A 132 -7.50 -0.61 2.20
N VAL A 133 -6.18 -0.36 2.17
CA VAL A 133 -5.57 0.62 1.29
C VAL A 133 -4.90 -0.14 0.15
N HIS A 134 -5.07 0.35 -1.07
CA HIS A 134 -4.50 -0.33 -2.23
C HIS A 134 -4.25 0.66 -3.39
N ALA A 135 -3.43 0.23 -4.34
CA ALA A 135 -3.24 0.92 -5.60
C ALA A 135 -4.05 0.12 -6.64
N PRO A 136 -5.26 0.59 -7.00
CA PRO A 136 -6.21 -0.32 -7.65
C PRO A 136 -5.97 -0.58 -9.13
N ALA A 137 -5.71 0.44 -9.94
CA ALA A 137 -5.62 0.24 -11.38
C ALA A 137 -5.17 1.52 -12.07
N LEU A 138 -4.76 1.38 -13.31
CA LEU A 138 -4.38 2.50 -14.16
C LEU A 138 -5.51 3.54 -14.21
N GLY A 139 -5.16 4.79 -14.08
CA GLY A 139 -6.11 5.89 -14.04
C GLY A 139 -6.69 6.16 -12.66
N LYS A 140 -6.30 5.38 -11.67
CA LYS A 140 -6.75 5.54 -10.29
C LYS A 140 -5.57 5.91 -9.41
N THR A 141 -5.86 6.20 -8.16
CA THR A 141 -4.82 6.54 -7.18
C THR A 141 -4.91 5.59 -6.00
N VAL A 142 -3.85 5.57 -5.20
CA VAL A 142 -3.87 4.85 -3.93
C VAL A 142 -5.05 5.37 -3.12
N SER A 143 -5.88 4.46 -2.64
CA SER A 143 -7.12 4.82 -1.97
C SER A 143 -7.55 3.74 -1.00
N ILE A 144 -8.50 4.09 -0.13
CA ILE A 144 -9.09 3.14 0.80
C ILE A 144 -10.38 2.61 0.18
N THR A 145 -10.60 1.32 0.32
CA THR A 145 -11.82 0.68 -0.15
C THR A 145 -12.23 -0.44 0.83
N SER A 146 -13.48 -0.83 0.76
CA SER A 146 -13.95 -2.00 1.51
C SER A 146 -13.37 -3.27 0.89
N VAL A 147 -13.03 -4.23 1.73
CA VAL A 147 -12.55 -5.53 1.25
C VAL A 147 -13.71 -6.32 0.67
N ASN A 148 -13.56 -6.82 -0.54
CA ASN A 148 -14.53 -7.70 -1.14
C ASN A 148 -14.13 -9.15 -0.82
N TRP A 149 -14.56 -9.63 0.34
CA TRP A 149 -14.12 -10.92 0.86
C TRP A 149 -14.47 -12.09 -0.06
N ALA A 150 -15.51 -11.96 -0.87
CA ALA A 150 -15.89 -13.01 -1.80
C ALA A 150 -14.81 -13.28 -2.85
N LYS A 151 -13.99 -12.29 -3.14
CA LYS A 151 -12.91 -12.41 -4.13
C LYS A 151 -11.54 -12.60 -3.50
N VAL A 152 -11.45 -12.58 -2.19
CA VAL A 152 -10.19 -12.79 -1.49
C VAL A 152 -9.87 -14.28 -1.46
N VAL A 153 -8.66 -14.63 -1.86
CA VAL A 153 -8.22 -16.04 -1.91
C VAL A 153 -7.14 -16.35 -0.89
N ASP A 154 -6.50 -15.34 -0.32
CA ASP A 154 -5.45 -15.54 0.66
C ASP A 154 -5.28 -14.27 1.48
N VAL A 155 -4.86 -14.44 2.74
CA VAL A 155 -4.45 -13.35 3.61
C VAL A 155 -3.07 -13.74 4.14
N GLY A 156 -2.08 -12.87 3.97
CA GLY A 156 -0.72 -13.15 4.42
C GLY A 156 -0.28 -12.16 5.48
N ARG A 157 0.51 -12.63 6.42
CA ARG A 157 0.99 -11.78 7.52
C ARG A 157 2.50 -11.65 7.48
N PRO A 158 3.03 -10.50 7.01
CA PRO A 158 4.45 -10.22 7.10
C PRO A 158 4.87 -9.97 8.55
N GLY A 159 6.13 -10.18 8.84
CA GLY A 159 6.65 -9.95 10.18
C GLY A 159 6.34 -11.09 11.13
#